data_a1b648d45e5e742da248e55dc564ffe2
#
_entry.id   a1b648d45e5e742da248e55dc564ffe2
#
_cell.length_a   1.000
_cell.length_b   1.000
_cell.length_c   1.000
_cell.angle_alpha   90.00
_cell.angle_beta   90.00
_cell.angle_gamma   90.00
#
_symmetry.space_group_name_H-M   'P 1'
#
loop_
_entity.id
_entity.type
_entity.pdbx_description
1 polymer ?
#
loop_
_entity_poly.entity_id
_entity_poly.type
_entity_poly.pdbx_seq_one_letter_code
_entity_poly.pdbx_strand_id
1 'polypeptide(L)'
;GKQTSDPVLSNFKGKFAVDWSPFLNKKWTDEADTAIPLTEWKRLSEKISTIPENFKAHPLVAKVYNDRAAMGRGEINVDWGMGEHMAFASLVASGYPVRLSGEDSGRGTFTHRHAVLHDQNREKWDTGTYVALQHVTKDQAPFVVIDSILSEEAVLGFEYGYAAAEPNTLTIWEAQ
;
A
#
# COMPACT_ATOMS: atom_id res chain seq x y z
N GLY A 1 -40.94 -5.18 16.89
CA GLY A 1 -40.69 -4.10 15.96
C GLY A 1 -40.78 -4.60 14.54
N LYS A 2 -41.45 -3.88 13.63
CA LYS A 2 -41.44 -4.22 12.22
C LYS A 2 -40.00 -4.03 11.71
N GLN A 3 -39.39 -5.09 11.19
CA GLN A 3 -38.21 -4.97 10.39
C GLN A 3 -38.56 -4.16 9.13
N THR A 4 -38.00 -2.96 9.00
CA THR A 4 -38.05 -2.21 7.75
C THR A 4 -37.10 -2.87 6.78
N SER A 5 -37.56 -3.20 5.59
CA SER A 5 -36.79 -3.87 4.55
C SER A 5 -35.68 -3.01 3.96
N ASP A 6 -35.69 -1.70 4.23
CA ASP A 6 -34.70 -0.78 3.72
C ASP A 6 -33.71 -0.38 4.81
N PRO A 7 -32.40 -0.46 4.54
CA PRO A 7 -31.41 0.06 5.48
C PRO A 7 -31.66 1.55 5.73
N VAL A 8 -31.70 1.96 6.98
CA VAL A 8 -31.97 3.35 7.40
C VAL A 8 -31.04 4.37 6.71
N LEU A 9 -29.91 3.90 6.18
CA LEU A 9 -28.88 4.72 5.53
C LEU A 9 -28.90 4.69 4.00
N SER A 10 -29.80 3.94 3.35
CA SER A 10 -29.81 3.80 1.88
C SER A 10 -29.98 5.11 1.11
N ASN A 11 -30.54 6.14 1.74
CA ASN A 11 -30.76 7.47 1.16
C ASN A 11 -29.92 8.57 1.82
N PHE A 12 -28.95 8.23 2.67
CA PHE A 12 -28.12 9.21 3.34
C PHE A 12 -27.15 9.87 2.34
N LYS A 13 -27.42 11.13 1.99
CA LYS A 13 -26.56 11.98 1.16
C LYS A 13 -25.91 13.06 2.03
N GLY A 14 -25.07 12.66 2.94
CA GLY A 14 -24.29 13.59 3.76
C GLY A 14 -23.00 14.02 3.07
N LYS A 15 -22.38 15.09 3.57
CA LYS A 15 -21.07 15.59 3.08
C LYS A 15 -19.96 14.51 3.08
N PHE A 16 -20.10 13.51 3.95
CA PHE A 16 -19.13 12.41 4.11
C PHE A 16 -19.69 11.06 3.66
N ALA A 17 -20.81 11.05 2.93
CA ALA A 17 -21.36 9.82 2.37
C ALA A 17 -20.50 9.38 1.18
N VAL A 18 -20.04 8.14 1.19
CA VAL A 18 -19.29 7.51 0.11
C VAL A 18 -20.22 6.63 -0.72
N ASP A 19 -20.07 6.68 -2.04
CA ASP A 19 -20.85 5.85 -2.95
C ASP A 19 -20.31 4.42 -2.99
N TRP A 20 -21.04 3.51 -2.39
CA TRP A 20 -20.74 2.07 -2.39
C TRP A 20 -21.21 1.34 -3.65
N SER A 21 -22.02 1.98 -4.50
CA SER A 21 -22.65 1.32 -5.65
C SER A 21 -21.68 0.60 -6.59
N PRO A 22 -20.44 1.09 -6.85
CA PRO A 22 -19.49 0.39 -7.71
C PRO A 22 -19.00 -0.95 -7.13
N PHE A 23 -19.12 -1.15 -5.80
CA PHE A 23 -18.62 -2.31 -5.07
C PHE A 23 -19.70 -3.34 -4.73
N LEU A 24 -20.99 -2.98 -4.94
CA LEU A 24 -22.10 -3.88 -4.64
C LEU A 24 -22.25 -4.96 -5.70
N ASN A 25 -22.80 -6.11 -5.29
CA ASN A 25 -23.12 -7.24 -6.17
C ASN A 25 -21.89 -7.85 -6.88
N LYS A 26 -20.69 -7.61 -6.39
CA LYS A 26 -19.48 -8.27 -6.84
C LYS A 26 -19.31 -9.63 -6.16
N LYS A 27 -18.75 -10.59 -6.88
CA LYS A 27 -18.40 -11.91 -6.36
C LYS A 27 -16.89 -12.06 -6.43
N TRP A 28 -16.32 -12.76 -5.48
CA TRP A 28 -14.89 -13.06 -5.48
C TRP A 28 -14.44 -13.95 -6.68
N THR A 29 -15.41 -14.59 -7.36
CA THR A 29 -15.20 -15.39 -8.57
C THR A 29 -15.32 -14.58 -9.86
N ASP A 30 -15.65 -13.28 -9.78
CA ASP A 30 -15.73 -12.45 -10.97
C ASP A 30 -14.32 -12.30 -11.56
N GLU A 31 -14.22 -12.49 -12.89
CA GLU A 31 -12.95 -12.31 -13.58
C GLU A 31 -12.55 -10.84 -13.61
N ALA A 32 -11.24 -10.58 -13.39
CA ALA A 32 -10.64 -9.26 -13.49
C ALA A 32 -9.28 -9.35 -14.17
N ASP A 33 -9.03 -8.47 -15.14
CA ASP A 33 -7.70 -8.31 -15.71
C ASP A 33 -6.84 -7.47 -14.74
N THR A 34 -5.89 -8.15 -14.10
CA THR A 34 -4.94 -7.55 -13.14
C THR A 34 -3.57 -7.29 -13.75
N ALA A 35 -3.40 -7.53 -15.06
CA ALA A 35 -2.13 -7.32 -15.74
C ALA A 35 -1.87 -5.81 -15.96
N ILE A 36 -0.59 -5.44 -15.93
CA ILE A 36 -0.14 -4.11 -16.33
C ILE A 36 0.77 -4.22 -17.55
N PRO A 37 0.78 -3.21 -18.46
CA PRO A 37 1.69 -3.21 -19.60
C PRO A 37 3.16 -3.26 -19.16
N LEU A 38 4.02 -3.93 -19.93
CA LEU A 38 5.47 -4.03 -19.64
C LEU A 38 6.15 -2.64 -19.56
N THR A 39 5.66 -1.69 -20.32
CA THR A 39 6.15 -0.29 -20.26
C THR A 39 5.88 0.34 -18.90
N GLU A 40 4.69 0.10 -18.35
CA GLU A 40 4.30 0.57 -17.03
C GLU A 40 5.07 -0.18 -15.93
N TRP A 41 5.24 -1.50 -16.06
CA TRP A 41 6.11 -2.30 -15.19
C TRP A 41 7.50 -1.68 -15.07
N LYS A 42 8.15 -1.39 -16.19
CA LYS A 42 9.51 -0.80 -16.21
C LYS A 42 9.53 0.57 -15.54
N ARG A 43 8.57 1.42 -15.86
CA ARG A 43 8.47 2.77 -15.28
C ARG A 43 8.28 2.73 -13.76
N LEU A 44 7.34 1.92 -13.29
CA LEU A 44 7.04 1.80 -11.87
C LEU A 44 8.19 1.15 -11.10
N SER A 45 8.78 0.08 -11.64
CA SER A 45 9.90 -0.62 -10.99
C SER A 45 11.10 0.30 -10.78
N GLU A 46 11.42 1.17 -11.73
CA GLU A 46 12.47 2.18 -11.57
C GLU A 46 12.17 3.10 -10.38
N LYS A 47 10.92 3.59 -10.28
CA LYS A 47 10.51 4.50 -9.21
C LYS A 47 10.60 3.86 -7.82
N ILE A 48 10.08 2.65 -7.66
CA ILE A 48 10.05 1.97 -6.35
C ILE A 48 11.39 1.38 -5.92
N SER A 49 12.37 1.28 -6.82
CA SER A 49 13.72 0.80 -6.52
C SER A 49 14.78 1.90 -6.42
N THR A 50 14.39 3.16 -6.61
CA THR A 50 15.29 4.30 -6.51
C THR A 50 15.40 4.81 -5.07
N ILE A 51 16.64 4.90 -4.58
CA ILE A 51 16.98 5.56 -3.31
C ILE A 51 17.50 6.97 -3.64
N PRO A 52 17.09 8.03 -2.91
CA PRO A 52 17.60 9.39 -3.15
C PRO A 52 19.13 9.48 -2.98
N GLU A 53 19.80 10.28 -3.80
CA GLU A 53 21.30 10.39 -3.83
C GLU A 53 21.91 10.73 -2.47
N ASN A 54 21.28 11.61 -1.71
CA ASN A 54 21.78 12.05 -0.40
C ASN A 54 21.28 11.18 0.78
N PHE A 55 20.73 10.00 0.49
CA PHE A 55 20.14 9.10 1.48
C PHE A 55 21.05 7.89 1.69
N LYS A 56 21.54 7.69 2.91
CA LYS A 56 22.38 6.54 3.26
C LYS A 56 21.53 5.38 3.77
N ALA A 57 21.17 4.48 2.88
CA ALA A 57 20.48 3.25 3.27
C ALA A 57 21.42 2.26 3.97
N HIS A 58 20.87 1.43 4.88
CA HIS A 58 21.60 0.30 5.42
C HIS A 58 22.02 -0.66 4.29
N PRO A 59 23.22 -1.25 4.29
CA PRO A 59 23.71 -2.08 3.17
C PRO A 59 22.79 -3.22 2.76
N LEU A 60 22.16 -3.91 3.72
CA LEU A 60 21.19 -4.99 3.42
C LEU A 60 19.93 -4.46 2.72
N VAL A 61 19.45 -3.28 3.11
CA VAL A 61 18.31 -2.63 2.49
C VAL A 61 18.66 -2.14 1.09
N ALA A 62 19.83 -1.53 0.92
CA ALA A 62 20.34 -1.14 -0.39
C ALA A 62 20.44 -2.33 -1.35
N LYS A 63 20.85 -3.51 -0.86
CA LYS A 63 20.85 -4.74 -1.64
C LYS A 63 19.43 -5.11 -2.12
N VAL A 64 18.42 -5.07 -1.24
CA VAL A 64 17.02 -5.35 -1.61
C VAL A 64 16.55 -4.42 -2.73
N TYR A 65 16.86 -3.13 -2.65
CA TYR A 65 16.50 -2.15 -3.68
C TYR A 65 17.24 -2.38 -5.00
N ASN A 66 18.53 -2.78 -4.95
CA ASN A 66 19.28 -3.17 -6.15
C ASN A 66 18.70 -4.43 -6.80
N ASP A 67 18.32 -5.43 -5.99
CA ASP A 67 17.67 -6.65 -6.49
C ASP A 67 16.31 -6.31 -7.15
N ARG A 68 15.51 -5.41 -6.57
CA ARG A 68 14.26 -4.92 -7.18
C ARG A 68 14.50 -4.22 -8.51
N ALA A 69 15.55 -3.41 -8.61
CA ALA A 69 15.92 -2.78 -9.87
C ALA A 69 16.29 -3.84 -10.94
N ALA A 70 17.00 -4.89 -10.55
CA ALA A 70 17.32 -6.02 -11.45
C ALA A 70 16.06 -6.82 -11.86
N MET A 71 15.12 -7.05 -10.91
CA MET A 71 13.81 -7.64 -11.21
C MET A 71 13.01 -6.78 -12.19
N GLY A 72 13.02 -5.45 -12.00
CA GLY A 72 12.36 -4.51 -12.90
C GLY A 72 12.88 -4.54 -14.32
N ARG A 73 14.18 -4.80 -14.50
CA ARG A 73 14.82 -4.97 -15.81
C ARG A 73 14.67 -6.38 -16.39
N GLY A 74 14.18 -7.35 -15.59
CA GLY A 74 14.04 -8.74 -16.01
C GLY A 74 15.34 -9.54 -15.96
N GLU A 75 16.34 -9.09 -15.21
CA GLU A 75 17.64 -9.76 -15.05
C GLU A 75 17.57 -10.93 -14.06
N ILE A 76 16.67 -10.85 -13.09
CA ILE A 76 16.39 -11.90 -12.12
C ILE A 76 14.86 -12.07 -11.94
N ASN A 77 14.44 -13.21 -11.41
CA ASN A 77 13.03 -13.51 -11.17
C ASN A 77 12.46 -12.59 -10.11
N VAL A 78 11.19 -12.22 -10.29
CA VAL A 78 10.41 -11.41 -9.34
C VAL A 78 10.14 -12.22 -8.07
N ASP A 79 10.42 -11.65 -6.91
CA ASP A 79 10.03 -12.18 -5.61
C ASP A 79 8.70 -11.58 -5.12
N TRP A 80 8.19 -12.11 -4.01
CA TRP A 80 6.93 -11.64 -3.41
C TRP A 80 6.99 -10.18 -2.95
N GLY A 81 8.14 -9.73 -2.41
CA GLY A 81 8.33 -8.35 -1.98
C GLY A 81 8.24 -7.37 -3.15
N MET A 82 8.84 -7.71 -4.29
CA MET A 82 8.73 -6.91 -5.51
C MET A 82 7.32 -6.95 -6.10
N GLY A 83 6.68 -8.13 -6.11
CA GLY A 83 5.30 -8.28 -6.60
C GLY A 83 4.32 -7.43 -5.81
N GLU A 84 4.42 -7.44 -4.48
CA GLU A 84 3.62 -6.61 -3.58
C GLU A 84 3.83 -5.11 -3.85
N HIS A 85 5.09 -4.65 -3.92
CA HIS A 85 5.40 -3.25 -4.21
C HIS A 85 4.86 -2.80 -5.56
N MET A 86 4.96 -3.65 -6.57
CA MET A 86 4.41 -3.35 -7.90
C MET A 86 2.89 -3.25 -7.90
N ALA A 87 2.21 -4.12 -7.14
CA ALA A 87 0.76 -4.03 -6.96
C ALA A 87 0.37 -2.69 -6.30
N PHE A 88 1.03 -2.31 -5.21
CA PHE A 88 0.80 -1.01 -4.57
C PHE A 88 1.11 0.17 -5.50
N ALA A 89 2.25 0.14 -6.19
CA ALA A 89 2.66 1.18 -7.12
C ALA A 89 1.64 1.37 -8.25
N SER A 90 1.12 0.27 -8.81
CA SER A 90 0.12 0.33 -9.88
C SER A 90 -1.20 0.92 -9.38
N LEU A 91 -1.65 0.56 -8.17
CA LEU A 91 -2.85 1.09 -7.56
C LEU A 91 -2.75 2.59 -7.32
N VAL A 92 -1.71 3.06 -6.64
CA VAL A 92 -1.57 4.49 -6.35
C VAL A 92 -1.38 5.32 -7.62
N ALA A 93 -0.68 4.79 -8.62
CA ALA A 93 -0.53 5.45 -9.91
C ALA A 93 -1.86 5.53 -10.69
N SER A 94 -2.78 4.58 -10.46
CA SER A 94 -4.12 4.53 -11.05
C SER A 94 -5.17 5.31 -10.25
N GLY A 95 -4.77 5.98 -9.17
CA GLY A 95 -5.68 6.81 -8.36
C GLY A 95 -6.36 6.08 -7.20
N TYR A 96 -5.95 4.85 -6.88
CA TYR A 96 -6.46 4.09 -5.73
C TYR A 96 -5.53 4.22 -4.54
N PRO A 97 -5.98 4.81 -3.41
CA PRO A 97 -5.18 4.87 -2.20
C PRO A 97 -4.89 3.48 -1.64
N VAL A 98 -3.74 3.35 -1.00
CA VAL A 98 -3.36 2.12 -0.28
C VAL A 98 -3.01 2.47 1.16
N ARG A 99 -3.63 1.77 2.10
CA ARG A 99 -3.35 1.86 3.53
C ARG A 99 -2.94 0.49 4.06
N LEU A 100 -1.72 0.41 4.56
CA LEU A 100 -1.14 -0.79 5.15
C LEU A 100 -0.84 -0.53 6.62
N SER A 101 -1.37 -1.35 7.50
CA SER A 101 -1.19 -1.26 8.95
C SER A 101 -0.88 -2.63 9.54
N GLY A 102 -0.06 -2.66 10.56
CA GLY A 102 0.35 -3.86 11.29
C GLY A 102 1.63 -3.61 12.05
N GLU A 103 2.03 -4.51 12.93
CA GLU A 103 3.34 -4.43 13.57
C GLU A 103 4.43 -4.58 12.51
N ASP A 104 5.46 -3.77 12.56
CA ASP A 104 6.57 -3.82 11.59
C ASP A 104 6.17 -3.70 10.10
N SER A 105 5.02 -3.13 9.76
CA SER A 105 4.55 -3.02 8.36
C SER A 105 5.51 -2.24 7.48
N GLY A 106 6.22 -1.27 8.02
CA GLY A 106 7.23 -0.51 7.28
C GLY A 106 8.39 -1.37 6.79
N ARG A 107 8.84 -2.32 7.58
CA ARG A 107 9.89 -3.29 7.24
C ARG A 107 9.31 -4.56 6.60
N GLY A 108 8.14 -4.97 7.05
CA GLY A 108 7.53 -6.27 6.83
C GLY A 108 8.06 -7.33 7.81
N THR A 109 7.17 -8.18 8.34
CA THR A 109 7.49 -9.22 9.33
C THR A 109 8.68 -10.09 8.90
N PHE A 110 8.77 -10.42 7.63
CA PHE A 110 9.85 -11.26 7.07
C PHE A 110 11.02 -10.45 6.50
N THR A 111 11.14 -9.18 6.83
CA THR A 111 12.19 -8.28 6.32
C THR A 111 12.19 -8.20 4.78
N HIS A 112 11.03 -8.40 4.17
CA HIS A 112 10.83 -8.51 2.73
C HIS A 112 10.39 -7.21 2.08
N ARG A 113 9.74 -6.32 2.85
CA ARG A 113 9.08 -5.13 2.29
C ARG A 113 10.00 -3.93 2.23
N HIS A 114 10.54 -3.48 3.32
CA HIS A 114 11.32 -2.23 3.42
C HIS A 114 10.66 -1.07 2.66
N ALA A 115 9.36 -0.85 2.91
CA ALA A 115 8.63 0.27 2.32
C ALA A 115 9.07 1.61 2.90
N VAL A 116 9.45 1.63 4.17
CA VAL A 116 10.00 2.79 4.86
C VAL A 116 11.51 2.63 4.99
N LEU A 117 12.25 3.51 4.32
CA LEU A 117 13.70 3.59 4.45
C LEU A 117 14.07 4.56 5.56
N HIS A 118 15.15 4.26 6.26
CA HIS A 118 15.70 5.09 7.33
C HIS A 118 17.13 5.48 6.98
N ASP A 119 17.40 6.78 6.91
CA ASP A 119 18.73 7.30 6.67
C ASP A 119 19.66 6.96 7.85
N GLN A 120 20.77 6.30 7.56
CA GLN A 120 21.74 5.92 8.58
C GLN A 120 22.53 7.12 9.14
N ASN A 121 22.42 8.29 8.50
CA ASN A 121 23.00 9.55 8.99
C ASN A 121 21.97 10.42 9.74
N ARG A 122 20.75 9.95 9.95
CA ARG A 122 19.73 10.73 10.67
C ARG A 122 20.14 11.04 12.10
N GLU A 123 19.85 12.26 12.53
CA GLU A 123 20.16 12.70 13.89
C GLU A 123 19.14 12.21 14.93
N LYS A 124 17.87 12.02 14.50
CA LYS A 124 16.77 11.58 15.35
C LYS A 124 16.06 10.39 14.74
N TRP A 125 15.50 9.53 15.60
CA TRP A 125 14.80 8.30 15.19
C TRP A 125 13.58 8.56 14.32
N ASP A 126 12.91 9.69 14.50
CA ASP A 126 11.67 10.11 13.83
C ASP A 126 11.89 10.99 12.59
N THR A 127 13.12 11.16 12.17
CA THR A 127 13.51 11.93 10.98
C THR A 127 14.26 11.07 9.97
N GLY A 128 14.48 11.62 8.78
CA GLY A 128 15.28 10.94 7.75
C GLY A 128 14.64 9.65 7.24
N THR A 129 13.32 9.67 7.01
CA THR A 129 12.61 8.56 6.38
C THR A 129 12.32 8.86 4.91
N TYR A 130 12.25 7.81 4.10
CA TYR A 130 11.84 7.90 2.70
C TYR A 130 10.97 6.69 2.34
N VAL A 131 9.87 6.95 1.64
CA VAL A 131 8.92 5.92 1.19
C VAL A 131 8.78 6.04 -0.32
N ALA A 132 9.42 5.15 -1.08
CA ALA A 132 9.43 5.20 -2.55
C ALA A 132 8.01 5.15 -3.15
N LEU A 133 7.09 4.40 -2.54
CA LEU A 133 5.69 4.29 -2.95
C LEU A 133 4.88 5.60 -2.82
N GLN A 134 5.41 6.62 -2.14
CA GLN A 134 4.81 7.97 -2.08
C GLN A 134 5.30 8.87 -3.22
N HIS A 135 6.22 8.39 -4.08
CA HIS A 135 6.88 9.16 -5.13
C HIS A 135 6.86 8.48 -6.50
N VAL A 136 5.86 7.64 -6.75
CA VAL A 136 5.71 6.87 -7.98
C VAL A 136 5.31 7.75 -9.16
N THR A 137 4.37 8.67 -8.93
CA THR A 137 3.96 9.69 -9.90
C THR A 137 3.57 10.99 -9.18
N LYS A 138 3.56 12.12 -9.91
CA LYS A 138 3.31 13.44 -9.34
C LYS A 138 1.91 13.56 -8.70
N ASP A 139 0.89 13.00 -9.37
CA ASP A 139 -0.52 13.16 -8.98
C ASP A 139 -1.13 11.82 -8.53
N GLN A 140 -0.32 10.98 -7.90
CA GLN A 140 -0.75 9.68 -7.40
C GLN A 140 -1.70 9.77 -6.21
N ALA A 141 -2.46 8.70 -5.99
CA ALA A 141 -3.19 8.51 -4.76
C ALA A 141 -2.25 8.26 -3.55
N PRO A 142 -2.69 8.53 -2.32
CA PRO A 142 -1.87 8.30 -1.13
C PRO A 142 -1.46 6.84 -0.95
N PHE A 143 -0.20 6.63 -0.56
CA PHE A 143 0.29 5.40 0.05
C PHE A 143 0.59 5.67 1.52
N VAL A 144 -0.07 4.94 2.41
CA VAL A 144 0.08 5.06 3.86
C VAL A 144 0.55 3.72 4.41
N VAL A 145 1.64 3.72 5.13
CA VAL A 145 2.14 2.54 5.86
C VAL A 145 2.38 2.92 7.31
N ILE A 146 1.85 2.12 8.23
CA ILE A 146 1.83 2.42 9.67
C ILE A 146 2.25 1.18 10.44
N ASP A 147 3.30 1.33 11.25
CA ASP A 147 3.59 0.36 12.29
C ASP A 147 2.56 0.55 13.41
N SER A 148 1.72 -0.45 13.61
CA SER A 148 0.56 -0.38 14.50
C SER A 148 0.96 -0.49 15.97
N ILE A 149 0.01 -0.17 16.84
CA ILE A 149 0.09 -0.50 18.28
C ILE A 149 -0.03 -2.01 18.49
N LEU A 150 0.45 -2.48 19.64
CA LEU A 150 0.45 -3.91 20.05
C LEU A 150 -0.94 -4.42 20.48
N SER A 151 -2.01 -4.03 19.80
CA SER A 151 -3.36 -4.48 20.10
C SER A 151 -4.07 -4.93 18.84
N GLU A 152 -4.09 -6.22 18.60
CA GLU A 152 -4.72 -6.84 17.43
C GLU A 152 -6.20 -6.45 17.30
N GLU A 153 -6.96 -6.54 18.39
CA GLU A 153 -8.38 -6.21 18.39
C GLU A 153 -8.64 -4.73 18.07
N ALA A 154 -7.83 -3.82 18.62
CA ALA A 154 -7.96 -2.39 18.35
C ALA A 154 -7.61 -2.04 16.91
N VAL A 155 -6.54 -2.65 16.36
CA VAL A 155 -6.13 -2.43 14.97
C VAL A 155 -7.14 -3.01 14.00
N LEU A 156 -7.60 -4.25 14.22
CA LEU A 156 -8.68 -4.85 13.42
C LEU A 156 -9.93 -3.97 13.42
N GLY A 157 -10.38 -3.51 14.58
CA GLY A 157 -11.57 -2.66 14.71
C GLY A 157 -11.41 -1.33 13.98
N PHE A 158 -10.23 -0.71 14.08
CA PHE A 158 -9.95 0.54 13.37
C PHE A 158 -9.93 0.35 11.85
N GLU A 159 -9.17 -0.63 11.35
CA GLU A 159 -9.02 -0.85 9.90
C GLU A 159 -10.33 -1.33 9.26
N TYR A 160 -11.15 -2.10 9.99
CA TYR A 160 -12.49 -2.44 9.55
C TYR A 160 -13.37 -1.18 9.39
N GLY A 161 -13.35 -0.29 10.39
CA GLY A 161 -14.08 0.97 10.33
C GLY A 161 -13.59 1.88 9.21
N TYR A 162 -12.27 1.94 9.00
CA TYR A 162 -11.66 2.71 7.90
C TYR A 162 -12.11 2.18 6.53
N ALA A 163 -12.01 0.87 6.30
CA ALA A 163 -12.43 0.24 5.04
C ALA A 163 -13.93 0.42 4.78
N ALA A 164 -14.76 0.36 5.84
CA ALA A 164 -16.20 0.59 5.73
C ALA A 164 -16.55 2.04 5.38
N ALA A 165 -15.72 3.01 5.82
CA ALA A 165 -15.91 4.43 5.53
C ALA A 165 -15.34 4.89 4.19
N GLU A 166 -14.30 4.20 3.67
CA GLU A 166 -13.59 4.59 2.43
C GLU A 166 -13.33 3.37 1.53
N PRO A 167 -14.34 2.93 0.76
CA PRO A 167 -14.26 1.74 -0.08
C PRO A 167 -13.32 1.87 -1.28
N ASN A 168 -12.90 3.09 -1.64
CA ASN A 168 -11.94 3.29 -2.73
C ASN A 168 -10.49 3.00 -2.31
N THR A 169 -10.22 2.90 -1.02
CA THR A 169 -8.90 2.59 -0.49
C THR A 169 -8.71 1.09 -0.32
N LEU A 170 -7.61 0.56 -0.85
CA LEU A 170 -7.15 -0.77 -0.44
C LEU A 170 -6.63 -0.69 0.98
N THR A 171 -7.42 -1.19 1.92
CA THR A 171 -7.06 -1.21 3.35
C THR A 171 -6.58 -2.60 3.73
N ILE A 172 -5.36 -2.68 4.25
CA ILE A 172 -4.68 -3.93 4.61
C ILE A 172 -4.29 -3.87 6.08
N TRP A 173 -4.66 -4.89 6.83
CA TRP A 173 -4.12 -5.14 8.16
C TRP A 173 -3.28 -6.42 8.13
N GLU A 174 -2.00 -6.30 8.47
CA GLU A 174 -1.11 -7.44 8.72
C GLU A 174 -1.27 -7.89 10.16
N ALA A 175 -2.05 -8.93 10.39
CA ALA A 175 -2.14 -9.61 11.68
C ALA A 175 -0.82 -10.36 11.98
N GLN A 176 -0.40 -10.37 13.23
CA GLN A 176 0.82 -11.08 13.69
C GLN A 176 0.52 -12.07 14.80
#